data_62d079c82a9912ed2bd4d32fe23fc400
#
_entry.id   62d079c82a9912ed2bd4d32fe23fc400
#
_cell.length_a   1.000
_cell.length_b   1.000
_cell.length_c   1.000
_cell.angle_alpha   90.00
_cell.angle_beta   90.00
_cell.angle_gamma   90.00
#
_symmetry.space_group_name_H-M   'P 1'
#
loop_
_entity.id
_entity.type
_entity.pdbx_description
1 polymer ?
#
loop_
_entity_poly.entity_id
_entity_poly.type
_entity_poly.pdbx_seq_one_letter_code
_entity_poly.pdbx_strand_id
1 'polypeptide(L)'
;MDYKKIIRSRAARENILRALAFIPDEAMLRIQYRIKTGRALHLKHPTRFTEKLQWYKLYYRDPDMLRCVDKYEVRAYLRERGFQDLLPRCFGVFDSPDLLPVPQLPDRFVLKDTLGSGGNAVLLCPDKDQADWRAIRKTAASWCATPLVRDGGREWPYYSGRPHRILAEEYLQPAAGPLTDYKFFCFGGRCAFVYVCTGRHN
;
A
#
# COMPACT_ATOMS: atom_id res chain seq x y z
N MET A 1 -4.89 -21.18 -14.35
CA MET A 1 -6.33 -20.81 -14.33
C MET A 1 -6.42 -19.34 -13.88
N ASP A 2 -7.07 -18.48 -14.65
CA ASP A 2 -7.22 -17.07 -14.27
C ASP A 2 -8.46 -16.93 -13.36
N TYR A 3 -8.24 -17.00 -12.05
CA TYR A 3 -9.29 -16.88 -11.02
C TYR A 3 -10.04 -15.55 -11.07
N LYS A 4 -9.47 -14.50 -11.69
CA LYS A 4 -10.13 -13.19 -11.87
C LYS A 4 -11.28 -13.30 -12.87
N LYS A 5 -11.23 -14.26 -13.79
CA LYS A 5 -12.35 -14.54 -14.71
C LYS A 5 -13.51 -15.23 -14.00
N ILE A 6 -13.23 -16.00 -12.94
CA ILE A 6 -14.26 -16.73 -12.17
C ILE A 6 -14.94 -15.78 -11.18
N ILE A 7 -14.16 -15.03 -10.40
CA ILE A 7 -14.67 -14.07 -9.40
C ILE A 7 -14.30 -12.66 -9.88
N ARG A 8 -15.18 -12.06 -10.69
CA ARG A 8 -14.93 -10.75 -11.30
C ARG A 8 -14.89 -9.61 -10.28
N SER A 9 -15.77 -9.63 -9.27
CA SER A 9 -15.84 -8.60 -8.24
C SER A 9 -14.60 -8.63 -7.34
N ARG A 10 -13.92 -7.49 -7.23
CA ARG A 10 -12.78 -7.32 -6.31
C ARG A 10 -13.23 -7.47 -4.86
N ALA A 11 -14.34 -6.82 -4.48
CA ALA A 11 -14.88 -6.90 -3.13
C ALA A 11 -15.24 -8.35 -2.73
N ALA A 12 -15.81 -9.13 -3.65
CA ALA A 12 -16.09 -10.55 -3.39
C ALA A 12 -14.80 -11.34 -3.13
N ARG A 13 -13.73 -11.09 -3.91
CA ARG A 13 -12.43 -11.74 -3.67
C ARG A 13 -11.82 -11.36 -2.32
N GLU A 14 -11.89 -10.10 -1.95
CA GLU A 14 -11.40 -9.60 -0.65
C GLU A 14 -12.18 -10.21 0.51
N ASN A 15 -13.50 -10.30 0.41
CA ASN A 15 -14.35 -10.93 1.43
C ASN A 15 -14.05 -12.43 1.58
N ILE A 16 -13.88 -13.16 0.48
CA ILE A 16 -13.47 -14.58 0.53
C ILE A 16 -12.11 -14.72 1.23
N LEU A 17 -11.13 -13.88 0.88
CA LEU A 17 -9.80 -13.95 1.48
C LEU A 17 -9.82 -13.60 2.97
N ARG A 18 -10.67 -12.67 3.39
CA ARG A 18 -10.92 -12.36 4.82
C ARG A 18 -11.57 -13.54 5.54
N ALA A 19 -12.59 -14.15 4.96
CA ALA A 19 -13.21 -15.36 5.52
C ALA A 19 -12.20 -16.52 5.69
N LEU A 20 -11.19 -16.56 4.85
CA LEU A 20 -10.10 -17.55 4.90
C LEU A 20 -8.88 -17.09 5.73
N ALA A 21 -9.00 -16.02 6.51
CA ALA A 21 -7.90 -15.48 7.33
C ALA A 21 -7.41 -16.45 8.41
N PHE A 22 -8.25 -17.40 8.84
CA PHE A 22 -7.90 -18.45 9.81
C PHE A 22 -6.89 -19.47 9.28
N ILE A 23 -6.76 -19.63 7.94
CA ILE A 23 -5.80 -20.55 7.34
C ILE A 23 -4.37 -20.03 7.61
N PRO A 24 -3.44 -20.88 8.09
CA PRO A 24 -2.04 -20.48 8.27
C PRO A 24 -1.40 -19.92 7.00
N ASP A 25 -0.51 -18.93 7.15
CA ASP A 25 0.07 -18.20 6.01
C ASP A 25 0.78 -19.13 5.02
N GLU A 26 1.54 -20.10 5.49
CA GLU A 26 2.22 -21.05 4.61
C GLU A 26 1.23 -21.86 3.76
N ALA A 27 0.19 -22.39 4.37
CA ALA A 27 -0.83 -23.18 3.67
C ALA A 27 -1.54 -22.34 2.61
N MET A 28 -1.95 -21.10 2.98
CA MET A 28 -2.60 -20.18 2.04
C MET A 28 -1.68 -19.79 0.90
N LEU A 29 -0.41 -19.50 1.16
CA LEU A 29 0.55 -19.13 0.12
C LEU A 29 0.83 -20.31 -0.84
N ARG A 30 0.86 -21.56 -0.34
CA ARG A 30 0.97 -22.75 -1.20
C ARG A 30 -0.24 -22.88 -2.14
N ILE A 31 -1.44 -22.68 -1.63
CA ILE A 31 -2.69 -22.70 -2.42
C ILE A 31 -2.67 -21.60 -3.47
N GLN A 32 -2.41 -20.35 -3.06
CA GLN A 32 -2.38 -19.20 -3.97
C GLN A 32 -1.30 -19.34 -5.04
N TYR A 33 -0.12 -19.84 -4.67
CA TYR A 33 0.99 -20.04 -5.60
C TYR A 33 0.60 -21.08 -6.67
N ARG A 34 -0.01 -22.20 -6.24
CA ARG A 34 -0.51 -23.22 -7.17
C ARG A 34 -1.56 -22.68 -8.13
N ILE A 35 -2.52 -21.92 -7.63
CA ILE A 35 -3.58 -21.29 -8.45
C ILE A 35 -2.99 -20.31 -9.47
N LYS A 36 -2.05 -19.45 -9.03
CA LYS A 36 -1.49 -18.38 -9.88
C LYS A 36 -0.49 -18.90 -10.91
N THR A 37 0.32 -19.88 -10.54
CA THR A 37 1.47 -20.30 -11.37
C THR A 37 1.31 -21.68 -12.00
N GLY A 38 0.33 -22.48 -11.53
CA GLY A 38 0.18 -23.88 -11.90
C GLY A 38 1.24 -24.82 -11.28
N ARG A 39 2.10 -24.31 -10.37
CA ARG A 39 3.27 -25.01 -9.83
C ARG A 39 3.18 -25.19 -8.32
N ALA A 40 3.87 -26.20 -7.79
CA ALA A 40 4.08 -26.34 -6.35
C ALA A 40 5.04 -25.25 -5.85
N LEU A 41 4.82 -24.78 -4.61
CA LEU A 41 5.70 -23.80 -3.95
C LEU A 41 6.80 -24.56 -3.17
N HIS A 42 8.05 -24.35 -3.56
CA HIS A 42 9.22 -24.93 -2.92
C HIS A 42 9.85 -23.92 -1.94
N LEU A 43 9.61 -24.09 -0.63
CA LEU A 43 10.09 -23.18 0.42
C LEU A 43 11.44 -23.58 1.00
N LYS A 44 11.78 -24.87 1.00
CA LYS A 44 13.08 -25.34 1.52
C LYS A 44 14.25 -24.92 0.63
N HIS A 45 14.05 -24.96 -0.69
CA HIS A 45 15.06 -24.59 -1.69
C HIS A 45 14.39 -23.74 -2.78
N PRO A 46 14.04 -22.46 -2.48
CA PRO A 46 13.39 -21.61 -3.46
C PRO A 46 14.40 -21.18 -4.54
N THR A 47 14.17 -21.61 -5.77
CA THR A 47 15.03 -21.27 -6.92
C THR A 47 14.47 -20.10 -7.72
N ARG A 48 13.12 -20.04 -7.87
CA ARG A 48 12.45 -18.99 -8.62
C ARG A 48 12.28 -17.72 -7.79
N PHE A 49 12.36 -16.56 -8.44
CA PHE A 49 12.09 -15.27 -7.79
C PHE A 49 10.74 -15.24 -7.05
N THR A 50 9.71 -15.78 -7.69
CA THR A 50 8.36 -15.87 -7.09
C THR A 50 8.30 -16.77 -5.85
N GLU A 51 9.10 -17.83 -5.78
CA GLU A 51 9.23 -18.68 -4.59
C GLU A 51 9.98 -17.96 -3.46
N LYS A 52 11.07 -17.25 -3.82
CA LYS A 52 11.83 -16.43 -2.87
C LYS A 52 10.96 -15.34 -2.24
N LEU A 53 10.07 -14.70 -3.01
CA LEU A 53 9.12 -13.73 -2.47
C LEU A 53 8.16 -14.36 -1.44
N GLN A 54 7.66 -15.59 -1.67
CA GLN A 54 6.81 -16.28 -0.68
C GLN A 54 7.61 -16.66 0.57
N TRP A 55 8.87 -17.05 0.41
CA TRP A 55 9.77 -17.32 1.52
C TRP A 55 9.98 -16.06 2.37
N TYR A 56 10.23 -14.90 1.75
CA TYR A 56 10.34 -13.61 2.45
C TYR A 56 9.09 -13.29 3.26
N LYS A 57 7.90 -13.48 2.70
CA LYS A 57 6.64 -13.25 3.41
C LYS A 57 6.49 -14.09 4.68
N LEU A 58 7.02 -15.31 4.67
CA LEU A 58 6.88 -16.26 5.78
C LEU A 58 7.97 -16.08 6.86
N TYR A 59 9.20 -15.87 6.44
CA TYR A 59 10.35 -16.03 7.34
C TYR A 59 11.16 -14.76 7.59
N TYR A 60 11.15 -13.80 6.68
CA TYR A 60 11.87 -12.55 6.88
C TYR A 60 11.10 -11.59 7.78
N ARG A 61 11.72 -11.14 8.88
CA ARG A 61 11.11 -10.33 9.94
C ARG A 61 12.00 -9.15 10.33
N ASP A 62 12.20 -8.26 9.37
CA ASP A 62 12.90 -7.00 9.63
C ASP A 62 11.92 -5.96 10.19
N PRO A 63 12.16 -5.39 11.39
CA PRO A 63 11.28 -4.38 11.97
C PRO A 63 11.11 -3.12 11.10
N ASP A 64 12.10 -2.78 10.28
CA ASP A 64 12.00 -1.67 9.35
C ASP A 64 10.92 -1.88 8.28
N MET A 65 10.51 -3.13 8.01
CA MET A 65 9.40 -3.40 7.10
C MET A 65 8.08 -2.80 7.60
N LEU A 66 7.84 -2.79 8.92
CA LEU A 66 6.65 -2.15 9.52
C LEU A 66 6.63 -0.64 9.26
N ARG A 67 7.81 -0.01 9.32
CA ARG A 67 7.96 1.43 9.06
C ARG A 67 7.85 1.74 7.57
N CYS A 68 8.44 0.89 6.73
CA CYS A 68 8.50 1.11 5.28
C CYS A 68 7.17 0.89 4.55
N VAL A 69 6.25 0.08 5.07
CA VAL A 69 4.93 -0.11 4.44
C VAL A 69 3.94 1.02 4.79
N ASP A 70 4.10 1.68 5.95
CA ASP A 70 3.28 2.81 6.36
C ASP A 70 3.83 4.11 5.78
N LYS A 71 3.00 4.82 4.98
CA LYS A 71 3.40 6.06 4.27
C LYS A 71 3.78 7.22 5.20
N TYR A 72 3.32 7.17 6.46
CA TYR A 72 3.72 8.17 7.45
C TYR A 72 4.98 7.75 8.20
N GLU A 73 5.05 6.50 8.67
CA GLU A 73 6.21 6.01 9.45
C GLU A 73 7.49 5.97 8.61
N VAL A 74 7.40 5.68 7.31
CA VAL A 74 8.56 5.69 6.40
C VAL A 74 9.23 7.06 6.32
N ARG A 75 8.51 8.13 6.64
CA ARG A 75 9.07 9.50 6.64
C ARG A 75 10.15 9.67 7.72
N ALA A 76 9.95 9.10 8.92
CA ALA A 76 10.98 9.09 9.96
C ALA A 76 12.19 8.24 9.52
N TYR A 77 11.94 7.05 8.97
CA TYR A 77 12.98 6.18 8.43
C TYR A 77 13.86 6.87 7.38
N LEU A 78 13.26 7.64 6.46
CA LEU A 78 14.00 8.38 5.44
C LEU A 78 14.77 9.57 6.02
N ARG A 79 14.22 10.30 6.99
CA ARG A 79 14.92 11.39 7.67
C ARG A 79 16.17 10.90 8.41
N GLU A 80 16.07 9.79 9.13
CA GLU A 80 17.19 9.15 9.83
C GLU A 80 18.36 8.77 8.91
N ARG A 81 18.06 8.63 7.60
CA ARG A 81 19.04 8.29 6.55
C ARG A 81 19.45 9.47 5.68
N GLY A 82 19.04 10.69 6.04
CA GLY A 82 19.40 11.91 5.31
C GLY A 82 18.61 12.15 4.02
N PHE A 83 17.46 11.49 3.83
CA PHE A 83 16.62 11.62 2.63
C PHE A 83 15.36 12.48 2.85
N GLN A 84 15.37 13.41 3.82
CA GLN A 84 14.24 14.28 4.12
C GLN A 84 13.78 15.12 2.92
N ASP A 85 14.72 15.52 2.05
CA ASP A 85 14.45 16.39 0.89
C ASP A 85 13.67 15.69 -0.23
N LEU A 86 13.60 14.35 -0.19
CA LEU A 86 12.78 13.56 -1.11
C LEU A 86 11.31 13.46 -0.66
N LEU A 87 10.98 13.92 0.55
CA LEU A 87 9.64 13.77 1.12
C LEU A 87 8.75 14.94 0.72
N PRO A 88 7.55 14.70 0.16
CA PRO A 88 6.54 15.74 0.01
C PRO A 88 6.21 16.37 1.36
N ARG A 89 5.79 17.62 1.37
CA ARG A 89 5.35 18.30 2.60
C ARG A 89 4.18 17.51 3.24
N CYS A 90 4.29 17.23 4.53
CA CYS A 90 3.25 16.58 5.31
C CYS A 90 2.47 17.61 6.11
N PHE A 91 1.14 17.60 6.01
CA PHE A 91 0.25 18.47 6.78
C PHE A 91 -0.29 17.80 8.03
N GLY A 92 -0.14 16.48 8.15
CA GLY A 92 -0.48 15.72 9.34
C GLY A 92 -0.89 14.28 9.04
N VAL A 93 -1.03 13.51 10.12
CA VAL A 93 -1.63 12.17 10.10
C VAL A 93 -2.74 12.12 11.13
N PHE A 94 -3.88 11.50 10.77
CA PHE A 94 -5.12 11.58 11.56
C PHE A 94 -5.75 10.18 11.68
N ASP A 95 -6.20 9.85 12.88
CA ASP A 95 -6.83 8.56 13.18
C ASP A 95 -8.32 8.53 12.79
N SER A 96 -8.90 9.70 12.48
CA SER A 96 -10.30 9.85 12.07
C SER A 96 -10.43 11.03 11.09
N PRO A 97 -11.37 10.96 10.12
CA PRO A 97 -11.66 12.10 9.24
C PRO A 97 -12.20 13.32 9.99
N ASP A 98 -12.73 13.16 11.19
CA ASP A 98 -13.23 14.28 12.01
C ASP A 98 -12.10 15.11 12.61
N LEU A 99 -10.89 14.55 12.69
CA LEU A 99 -9.70 15.23 13.15
C LEU A 99 -8.99 16.04 12.04
N LEU A 100 -9.46 15.96 10.79
CA LEU A 100 -8.87 16.73 9.69
C LEU A 100 -9.05 18.25 9.94
N PRO A 101 -7.96 19.02 10.02
CA PRO A 101 -8.01 20.46 10.27
C PRO A 101 -8.30 21.21 8.96
N VAL A 102 -9.49 21.02 8.39
CA VAL A 102 -9.85 21.50 7.07
C VAL A 102 -9.52 22.98 6.83
N PRO A 103 -9.77 23.91 7.77
CA PRO A 103 -9.42 25.33 7.56
C PRO A 103 -7.90 25.58 7.41
N GLN A 104 -7.06 24.72 8.05
CA GLN A 104 -5.60 24.85 8.05
C GLN A 104 -4.94 24.10 6.87
N LEU A 105 -5.67 23.24 6.18
CA LEU A 105 -5.17 22.59 4.97
C LEU A 105 -5.03 23.61 3.83
N PRO A 106 -4.00 23.49 2.97
CA PRO A 106 -3.87 24.33 1.80
C PRO A 106 -5.02 24.10 0.81
N ASP A 107 -5.17 24.98 -0.19
CA ASP A 107 -6.22 24.85 -1.19
C ASP A 107 -6.12 23.55 -1.99
N ARG A 108 -4.89 23.00 -2.11
CA ARG A 108 -4.60 21.79 -2.85
C ARG A 108 -3.80 20.82 -2.00
N PHE A 109 -4.27 19.60 -1.85
CA PHE A 109 -3.60 18.56 -1.07
C PHE A 109 -4.03 17.17 -1.51
N VAL A 110 -3.40 16.14 -0.95
CA VAL A 110 -3.74 14.73 -1.16
C VAL A 110 -3.99 14.08 0.19
N LEU A 111 -5.06 13.30 0.28
CA LEU A 111 -5.27 12.38 1.41
C LEU A 111 -4.94 10.97 0.97
N LYS A 112 -4.23 10.24 1.83
CA LYS A 112 -3.84 8.84 1.58
C LYS A 112 -4.10 8.01 2.82
N ASP A 113 -4.59 6.80 2.61
CA ASP A 113 -4.51 5.76 3.63
C ASP A 113 -3.04 5.36 3.84
N THR A 114 -2.55 5.42 5.08
CA THR A 114 -1.13 5.15 5.38
C THR A 114 -0.69 3.76 4.97
N LEU A 115 -1.58 2.75 5.04
CA LEU A 115 -1.33 1.36 4.62
C LEU A 115 -1.98 0.99 3.29
N GLY A 116 -2.68 1.92 2.65
CA GLY A 116 -3.35 1.69 1.38
C GLY A 116 -2.39 1.33 0.25
N SER A 117 -2.80 0.43 -0.64
CA SER A 117 -2.00 -0.04 -1.76
C SER A 117 -2.76 0.02 -3.09
N GLY A 118 -2.05 -0.11 -4.21
CA GLY A 118 -2.65 -0.25 -5.54
C GLY A 118 -3.35 1.01 -6.10
N GLY A 119 -3.09 2.20 -5.55
CA GLY A 119 -3.65 3.48 -6.03
C GLY A 119 -5.10 3.75 -5.66
N ASN A 120 -5.78 2.83 -4.94
CA ASN A 120 -7.21 2.97 -4.63
C ASN A 120 -7.49 3.68 -3.30
N ALA A 121 -6.47 4.00 -2.53
CA ALA A 121 -6.55 4.63 -1.22
C ALA A 121 -5.86 6.00 -1.24
N VAL A 122 -6.20 6.78 -2.25
CA VAL A 122 -5.72 8.13 -2.49
C VAL A 122 -6.91 8.99 -2.92
N LEU A 123 -7.09 10.13 -2.27
CA LEU A 123 -8.03 11.18 -2.64
C LEU A 123 -7.26 12.42 -3.02
N LEU A 124 -7.41 12.84 -4.25
CA LEU A 124 -6.85 14.10 -4.76
C LEU A 124 -7.83 15.23 -4.45
N CYS A 125 -7.37 16.27 -3.81
CA CYS A 125 -8.11 17.51 -3.59
C CYS A 125 -7.42 18.66 -4.36
N PRO A 126 -7.82 18.91 -5.60
CA PRO A 126 -7.24 19.98 -6.41
C PRO A 126 -7.78 21.37 -6.03
N ASP A 127 -8.91 21.42 -5.32
CA ASP A 127 -9.55 22.64 -4.84
C ASP A 127 -10.35 22.30 -3.57
N LYS A 128 -9.94 22.86 -2.44
CA LYS A 128 -10.53 22.63 -1.13
C LYS A 128 -11.97 23.13 -1.03
N ASP A 129 -12.25 24.28 -1.65
CA ASP A 129 -13.54 24.95 -1.56
C ASP A 129 -14.59 24.29 -2.45
N GLN A 130 -14.17 23.58 -3.51
CA GLN A 130 -15.04 22.82 -4.40
C GLN A 130 -15.14 21.33 -4.00
N ALA A 131 -14.47 20.92 -2.94
CA ALA A 131 -14.39 19.52 -2.55
C ALA A 131 -15.70 18.99 -1.94
N ASP A 132 -16.14 17.81 -2.37
CA ASP A 132 -17.21 17.08 -1.69
C ASP A 132 -16.69 16.47 -0.37
N TRP A 133 -16.70 17.28 0.68
CA TRP A 133 -16.26 16.89 2.02
C TRP A 133 -17.04 15.72 2.61
N ARG A 134 -18.30 15.54 2.21
CA ARG A 134 -19.10 14.39 2.65
C ARG A 134 -18.55 13.09 2.06
N ALA A 135 -18.28 13.08 0.77
CA ALA A 135 -17.68 11.92 0.08
C ALA A 135 -16.26 11.65 0.57
N ILE A 136 -15.44 12.69 0.75
CA ILE A 136 -14.06 12.60 1.28
C ILE A 136 -14.08 11.97 2.67
N ARG A 137 -14.87 12.49 3.62
CA ARG A 137 -14.97 11.96 4.98
C ARG A 137 -15.44 10.52 5.00
N LYS A 138 -16.47 10.18 4.20
CA LYS A 138 -16.97 8.81 4.08
C LYS A 138 -15.88 7.83 3.60
N THR A 139 -15.12 8.23 2.58
CA THR A 139 -14.04 7.40 2.04
C THR A 139 -12.90 7.26 3.05
N ALA A 140 -12.46 8.35 3.66
CA ALA A 140 -11.40 8.35 4.67
C ALA A 140 -11.79 7.54 5.92
N ALA A 141 -13.06 7.61 6.36
CA ALA A 141 -13.58 6.78 7.44
C ALA A 141 -13.50 5.28 7.12
N SER A 142 -13.76 4.91 5.86
CA SER A 142 -13.66 3.51 5.42
C SER A 142 -12.22 2.98 5.49
N TRP A 143 -11.22 3.84 5.31
CA TRP A 143 -9.81 3.47 5.49
C TRP A 143 -9.50 3.19 6.96
N CYS A 144 -9.85 4.13 7.86
CA CYS A 144 -9.61 3.97 9.30
C CYS A 144 -10.35 2.75 9.89
N ALA A 145 -11.48 2.38 9.31
CA ALA A 145 -12.25 1.20 9.70
C ALA A 145 -11.70 -0.12 9.13
N THR A 146 -10.64 -0.08 8.30
CA THR A 146 -10.05 -1.30 7.73
C THR A 146 -9.35 -2.11 8.83
N PRO A 147 -9.77 -3.35 9.10
CA PRO A 147 -9.18 -4.15 10.15
C PRO A 147 -7.80 -4.66 9.76
N LEU A 148 -6.89 -4.74 10.72
CA LEU A 148 -5.59 -5.39 10.58
C LEU A 148 -5.76 -6.91 10.65
N VAL A 149 -6.12 -7.51 9.54
CA VAL A 149 -6.31 -8.96 9.41
C VAL A 149 -5.40 -9.52 8.32
N ARG A 150 -5.11 -10.81 8.42
CA ARG A 150 -4.41 -11.54 7.36
C ARG A 150 -5.21 -11.47 6.07
N ASP A 151 -4.77 -10.63 5.17
CA ASP A 151 -5.38 -10.44 3.86
C ASP A 151 -4.91 -11.45 2.82
N GLY A 152 -5.31 -11.24 1.57
CA GLY A 152 -4.90 -12.09 0.45
C GLY A 152 -3.41 -12.05 0.15
N GLY A 153 -2.70 -11.01 0.53
CA GLY A 153 -1.25 -10.86 0.32
C GLY A 153 -0.41 -11.68 1.28
N ARG A 154 -0.94 -11.94 2.47
CA ARG A 154 -0.23 -12.60 3.58
C ARG A 154 1.12 -11.93 3.88
N GLU A 155 1.13 -10.60 3.78
CA GLU A 155 2.31 -9.78 4.04
C GLU A 155 2.22 -9.25 5.47
N TRP A 156 2.98 -9.88 6.39
CA TRP A 156 2.91 -9.62 7.82
C TRP A 156 3.04 -8.14 8.23
N PRO A 157 3.78 -7.26 7.53
CA PRO A 157 3.86 -5.86 7.94
C PRO A 157 2.53 -5.11 7.87
N TYR A 158 1.61 -5.55 6.98
CA TYR A 158 0.31 -4.91 6.81
C TYR A 158 -0.73 -5.31 7.87
N TYR A 159 -0.53 -6.41 8.60
CA TYR A 159 -1.46 -6.85 9.65
C TYR A 159 -0.84 -6.93 11.04
N SER A 160 0.46 -6.62 11.17
CA SER A 160 1.18 -6.62 12.46
C SER A 160 1.65 -5.23 12.87
N GLY A 161 1.38 -4.22 12.04
CA GLY A 161 1.80 -2.85 12.24
C GLY A 161 0.76 -1.98 12.94
N ARG A 162 0.77 -0.70 12.61
CA ARG A 162 -0.20 0.29 13.09
C ARG A 162 -1.53 0.20 12.35
N PRO A 163 -2.64 0.71 12.93
CA PRO A 163 -3.91 0.81 12.23
C PRO A 163 -3.81 1.75 11.02
N HIS A 164 -4.76 1.61 10.12
CA HIS A 164 -4.93 2.52 8.99
C HIS A 164 -5.25 3.94 9.48
N ARG A 165 -4.55 4.94 8.96
CA ARG A 165 -4.70 6.36 9.30
C ARG A 165 -4.77 7.19 8.02
N ILE A 166 -5.16 8.44 8.15
CA ILE A 166 -5.26 9.40 7.05
C ILE A 166 -3.99 10.25 7.07
N LEU A 167 -3.17 10.16 6.03
CA LEU A 167 -2.06 11.07 5.79
C LEU A 167 -2.53 12.20 4.88
N ALA A 168 -2.34 13.45 5.32
CA ALA A 168 -2.49 14.64 4.47
C ALA A 168 -1.12 15.15 4.03
N GLU A 169 -0.91 15.24 2.73
CA GLU A 169 0.36 15.69 2.16
C GLU A 169 0.18 16.56 0.91
N GLU A 170 1.28 17.12 0.47
CA GLU A 170 1.38 18.01 -0.67
C GLU A 170 0.82 17.40 -1.96
N TYR A 171 0.05 18.20 -2.69
CA TYR A 171 -0.42 17.87 -4.03
C TYR A 171 0.72 18.08 -5.03
N LEU A 172 1.39 17.02 -5.42
CA LEU A 172 2.46 17.09 -6.41
C LEU A 172 1.87 17.25 -7.81
N GLN A 173 2.28 18.30 -8.49
CA GLN A 173 1.92 18.52 -9.88
C GLN A 173 3.19 18.67 -10.71
N PRO A 174 3.41 17.81 -11.71
CA PRO A 174 4.55 17.95 -12.59
C PRO A 174 4.39 19.23 -13.44
N ALA A 175 5.51 19.81 -13.86
CA ALA A 175 5.53 20.99 -14.73
C ALA A 175 4.91 20.71 -16.11
N ALA A 176 4.96 19.46 -16.56
CA ALA A 176 4.34 19.02 -17.81
C ALA A 176 3.95 17.54 -17.74
N GLY A 177 2.79 17.20 -18.29
CA GLY A 177 2.30 15.82 -18.42
C GLY A 177 1.89 15.16 -17.09
N PRO A 178 1.57 13.87 -17.09
CA PRO A 178 1.22 13.10 -15.90
C PRO A 178 2.46 12.76 -15.06
N LEU A 179 2.23 12.50 -13.75
CA LEU A 179 3.27 11.99 -12.87
C LEU A 179 3.83 10.65 -13.37
N THR A 180 5.14 10.55 -13.43
CA THR A 180 5.85 9.33 -13.79
C THR A 180 6.27 8.57 -12.54
N ASP A 181 5.88 7.30 -12.46
CA ASP A 181 6.31 6.38 -11.42
C ASP A 181 7.62 5.68 -11.79
N TYR A 182 8.63 5.79 -10.94
CA TYR A 182 9.89 5.03 -11.04
C TYR A 182 9.94 3.95 -9.97
N LYS A 183 10.02 2.70 -10.36
CA LYS A 183 10.12 1.55 -9.45
C LYS A 183 11.49 0.93 -9.53
N PHE A 184 12.30 1.16 -8.51
CA PHE A 184 13.66 0.64 -8.40
C PHE A 184 13.63 -0.77 -7.80
N PHE A 185 14.19 -1.73 -8.52
CA PHE A 185 14.38 -3.09 -8.04
C PHE A 185 15.81 -3.24 -7.54
N CYS A 186 15.95 -3.30 -6.21
CA CYS A 186 17.23 -3.33 -5.52
C CYS A 186 17.48 -4.71 -4.91
N PHE A 187 18.71 -5.20 -5.05
CA PHE A 187 19.19 -6.47 -4.51
C PHE A 187 20.57 -6.26 -3.89
N GLY A 188 20.75 -6.65 -2.63
CA GLY A 188 22.01 -6.48 -1.92
C GLY A 188 22.51 -5.02 -1.91
N GLY A 189 21.61 -4.05 -1.74
CA GLY A 189 21.94 -2.63 -1.72
C GLY A 189 22.21 -1.98 -3.08
N ARG A 190 22.06 -2.71 -4.19
CA ARG A 190 22.28 -2.21 -5.56
C ARG A 190 21.01 -2.22 -6.37
N CYS A 191 20.73 -1.13 -7.10
CA CYS A 191 19.67 -1.09 -8.09
C CYS A 191 20.05 -1.95 -9.30
N ALA A 192 19.29 -3.01 -9.56
CA ALA A 192 19.50 -3.90 -10.71
C ALA A 192 18.80 -3.38 -11.96
N PHE A 193 17.58 -2.85 -11.81
CA PHE A 193 16.80 -2.25 -12.89
C PHE A 193 15.72 -1.31 -12.35
N VAL A 194 15.23 -0.43 -13.21
CA VAL A 194 14.15 0.52 -12.92
C VAL A 194 13.00 0.24 -13.88
N TYR A 195 11.79 0.09 -13.33
CA TYR A 195 10.57 0.05 -14.10
C TYR A 195 9.93 1.43 -14.09
N VAL A 196 9.72 2.01 -15.27
CA VAL A 196 9.16 3.36 -15.44
C VAL A 196 7.71 3.22 -15.94
N CYS A 197 6.77 3.80 -15.19
CA CYS A 197 5.35 3.85 -15.55
C CYS A 197 4.97 5.29 -15.91
N THR A 198 4.55 5.51 -17.14
CA THR A 198 4.01 6.78 -17.62
C THR A 198 2.50 6.67 -17.85
N GLY A 199 1.76 7.78 -17.74
CA GLY A 199 0.34 7.82 -18.07
C GLY A 199 -0.59 6.99 -17.16
N ARG A 200 -0.24 6.78 -15.90
CA ARG A 200 -0.96 5.89 -14.97
C ARG A 200 -2.32 6.43 -14.51
N HIS A 201 -2.60 7.69 -14.73
CA HIS A 201 -3.80 8.39 -14.28
C HIS A 201 -4.56 9.06 -15.43
N ASN A 202 -4.36 8.57 -16.66
CA ASN A 202 -5.15 8.95 -17.82
C ASN A 202 -6.33 7.97 -18.01
#